data_ea925cd25097bbaf2f47f62ea018601e
#
_entry.id   ea925cd25097bbaf2f47f62ea018601e
#
_cell.length_a   1.000
_cell.length_b   1.000
_cell.length_c   1.000
_cell.angle_alpha   90.00
_cell.angle_beta   90.00
_cell.angle_gamma   90.00
#
_symmetry.space_group_name_H-M   'P 1'
#
loop_
_entity.id
_entity.type
_entity.pdbx_description
1 polymer ?
#
loop_
_entity_poly.entity_id
_entity_poly.type
_entity_poly.pdbx_seq_one_letter_code
_entity_poly.pdbx_strand_id
1 'polypeptide(L)'
;MDEAAIVGELLGEKLVLTEFIAYVHLGEMLSGPEPVLSRRSAIIATYALCGFANFASVGIQLGGIGGIAPKRMGDLASLGLRAMIGGTLAAFMTATVAGVMLDGSSVTDTAISSDAMPAIEAPAEPAEPVRNEPEPEE
;
A
#
# COMPACT_ATOMS: atom_id res chain seq x y z
N MET A 1 -20.58 8.41 7.08
CA MET A 1 -19.91 8.53 5.77
C MET A 1 -20.20 7.27 4.98
N ASP A 2 -20.33 7.36 3.69
CA ASP A 2 -20.51 6.17 2.86
C ASP A 2 -19.17 5.45 2.74
N GLU A 3 -19.11 4.15 3.06
CA GLU A 3 -17.86 3.36 2.97
C GLU A 3 -17.23 3.41 1.57
N ALA A 4 -18.07 3.50 0.54
CA ALA A 4 -17.60 3.63 -0.84
C ALA A 4 -16.81 4.93 -1.07
N ALA A 5 -17.20 6.03 -0.42
CA ALA A 5 -16.47 7.29 -0.53
C ALA A 5 -15.08 7.21 0.12
N ILE A 6 -15.01 6.57 1.29
CA ILE A 6 -13.74 6.35 2.02
C ILE A 6 -12.78 5.47 1.20
N VAL A 7 -13.29 4.36 0.66
CA VAL A 7 -12.47 3.49 -0.21
C VAL A 7 -12.05 4.23 -1.49
N GLY A 8 -12.92 5.08 -2.04
CA GLY A 8 -12.59 5.94 -3.19
C GLY A 8 -11.45 6.92 -2.90
N GLU A 9 -11.41 7.50 -1.71
CA GLU A 9 -10.32 8.38 -1.26
C GLU A 9 -8.99 7.63 -1.19
N LEU A 10 -8.96 6.46 -0.56
CA LEU A 10 -7.79 5.59 -0.50
C LEU A 10 -7.28 5.17 -1.89
N LEU A 11 -8.20 4.89 -2.82
CA LEU A 11 -7.83 4.59 -4.22
C LEU A 11 -7.26 5.81 -4.94
N GLY A 12 -7.76 7.00 -4.64
CA GLY A 12 -7.20 8.27 -5.13
C GLY A 12 -5.78 8.50 -4.62
N GLU A 13 -5.55 8.31 -3.32
CA GLU A 13 -4.21 8.39 -2.72
C GLU A 13 -3.25 7.39 -3.35
N LYS A 14 -3.65 6.12 -3.47
CA LYS A 14 -2.85 5.10 -4.14
C LYS A 14 -2.43 5.55 -5.54
N LEU A 15 -3.36 6.09 -6.32
CA LEU A 15 -3.13 6.44 -7.71
C LEU A 15 -2.14 7.62 -7.85
N VAL A 16 -2.29 8.63 -7.01
CA VAL A 16 -1.50 9.88 -7.06
C VAL A 16 -0.17 9.73 -6.33
N LEU A 17 -0.21 9.18 -5.13
CA LEU A 17 0.96 8.99 -4.28
C LEU A 17 1.52 7.56 -4.46
N THR A 18 1.27 6.71 -3.48
CA THR A 18 1.66 5.29 -3.51
C THR A 18 0.66 4.46 -2.71
N GLU A 19 0.61 3.16 -2.98
CA GLU A 19 -0.18 2.20 -2.19
C GLU A 19 0.30 2.14 -0.73
N PHE A 20 1.56 2.41 -0.45
CA PHE A 20 2.10 2.40 0.92
C PHE A 20 1.37 3.41 1.80
N ILE A 21 1.21 4.65 1.33
CA ILE A 21 0.51 5.70 2.08
C ILE A 21 -0.96 5.33 2.28
N ALA A 22 -1.62 4.83 1.23
CA ALA A 22 -3.00 4.38 1.32
C ALA A 22 -3.18 3.23 2.32
N TYR A 23 -2.21 2.29 2.44
CA TYR A 23 -2.24 1.24 3.47
C TYR A 23 -2.02 1.77 4.88
N VAL A 24 -1.17 2.77 5.08
CA VAL A 24 -1.00 3.43 6.39
C VAL A 24 -2.32 4.04 6.84
N HIS A 25 -2.97 4.82 5.98
CA HIS A 25 -4.26 5.44 6.29
C HIS A 25 -5.37 4.40 6.51
N LEU A 26 -5.41 3.33 5.70
CA LEU A 26 -6.33 2.22 5.94
C LEU A 26 -6.10 1.60 7.32
N GLY A 27 -4.84 1.38 7.70
CA GLY A 27 -4.47 0.85 9.03
C GLY A 27 -4.93 1.76 10.16
N GLU A 28 -4.75 3.06 10.03
CA GLU A 28 -5.23 4.05 11.01
C GLU A 28 -6.75 4.03 11.15
N MET A 29 -7.48 3.95 10.04
CA MET A 29 -8.94 3.87 10.02
C MET A 29 -9.49 2.60 10.69
N LEU A 30 -8.72 1.50 10.65
CA LEU A 30 -9.11 0.23 11.25
C LEU A 30 -8.68 0.08 12.71
N SER A 31 -7.68 0.85 13.17
CA SER A 31 -7.12 0.77 14.52
C SER A 31 -7.88 1.63 15.54
N GLY A 32 -8.87 2.42 15.11
CA GLY A 32 -9.69 3.25 16.00
C GLY A 32 -10.65 2.43 16.87
N PRO A 33 -11.19 3.03 17.95
CA PRO A 33 -12.17 2.37 18.83
C PRO A 33 -13.46 1.98 18.11
N GLU A 34 -13.80 2.70 17.03
CA GLU A 34 -14.90 2.37 16.12
C GLU A 34 -14.32 2.31 14.70
N PRO A 35 -14.18 1.12 14.11
CA PRO A 35 -13.70 0.99 12.73
C PRO A 35 -14.62 1.73 11.76
N VAL A 36 -14.06 2.57 10.91
CA VAL A 36 -14.83 3.40 9.95
C VAL A 36 -15.34 2.55 8.77
N LEU A 37 -14.71 1.39 8.54
CA LEU A 37 -15.07 0.45 7.48
C LEU A 37 -15.53 -0.87 8.09
N SER A 38 -16.55 -1.47 7.48
CA SER A 38 -16.91 -2.85 7.77
C SER A 38 -15.75 -3.79 7.41
N ARG A 39 -15.66 -4.93 8.11
CA ARG A 39 -14.61 -5.93 7.85
C ARG A 39 -14.55 -6.36 6.38
N ARG A 40 -15.72 -6.53 5.75
CA ARG A 40 -15.81 -6.89 4.33
C ARG A 40 -15.23 -5.80 3.46
N SER A 41 -15.59 -4.54 3.68
CA SER A 41 -15.08 -3.39 2.94
C SER A 41 -13.57 -3.20 3.14
N ALA A 42 -13.06 -3.41 4.35
CA ALA A 42 -11.64 -3.35 4.64
C ALA A 42 -10.84 -4.41 3.86
N ILE A 43 -11.34 -5.65 3.79
CA ILE A 43 -10.68 -6.71 3.01
C ILE A 43 -10.73 -6.40 1.51
N ILE A 44 -11.87 -5.98 0.97
CA ILE A 44 -11.99 -5.58 -0.44
C ILE A 44 -11.03 -4.43 -0.75
N ALA A 45 -10.97 -3.40 0.12
CA ALA A 45 -10.05 -2.27 -0.02
C ALA A 45 -8.59 -2.73 -0.02
N THR A 46 -8.22 -3.65 0.86
CA THR A 46 -6.85 -4.23 0.91
C THR A 46 -6.46 -4.84 -0.44
N TYR A 47 -7.33 -5.62 -1.07
CA TYR A 47 -7.05 -6.18 -2.39
C TYR A 47 -7.06 -5.13 -3.50
N ALA A 48 -7.94 -4.14 -3.43
CA ALA A 48 -8.00 -3.05 -4.42
C ALA A 48 -6.77 -2.12 -4.36
N LEU A 49 -6.21 -1.93 -3.16
CA LEU A 49 -4.97 -1.17 -2.96
C LEU A 49 -3.73 -1.94 -3.37
N CYS A 50 -3.77 -3.26 -3.50
CA CYS A 50 -2.64 -4.08 -3.89
C CYS A 50 -2.13 -3.70 -5.29
N GLY A 51 -0.80 -3.59 -5.43
CA GLY A 51 -0.13 -3.39 -6.72
C GLY A 51 0.34 -1.96 -6.98
N PHE A 52 1.48 -1.87 -7.68
CA PHE A 52 2.22 -0.63 -7.96
C PHE A 52 1.66 0.17 -9.17
N ALA A 53 0.34 0.14 -9.37
CA ALA A 53 -0.32 0.86 -10.45
C ALA A 53 -0.61 2.32 -10.04
N ASN A 54 0.42 3.16 -9.97
CA ASN A 54 0.35 4.58 -9.61
C ASN A 54 1.31 5.43 -10.47
N PHE A 55 1.14 6.75 -10.47
CA PHE A 55 1.95 7.67 -11.25
C PHE A 55 3.43 7.67 -10.83
N ALA A 56 3.72 7.55 -9.53
CA ALA A 56 5.08 7.50 -9.03
C ALA A 56 5.82 6.26 -9.59
N SER A 57 5.18 5.09 -9.59
CA SER A 57 5.75 3.86 -10.14
C SER A 57 6.00 3.96 -11.64
N VAL A 58 5.11 4.60 -12.40
CA VAL A 58 5.34 4.86 -13.84
C VAL A 58 6.58 5.74 -14.02
N GLY A 59 6.74 6.80 -13.22
CA GLY A 59 7.91 7.68 -13.26
C GLY A 59 9.21 6.94 -12.96
N ILE A 60 9.21 6.10 -11.91
CA ILE A 60 10.36 5.27 -11.52
C ILE A 60 10.74 4.30 -12.65
N GLN A 61 9.75 3.62 -13.25
CA GLN A 61 10.00 2.69 -14.37
C GLN A 61 10.54 3.42 -15.60
N LEU A 62 9.99 4.58 -15.93
CA LEU A 62 10.50 5.41 -17.04
C LEU A 62 11.94 5.84 -16.80
N GLY A 63 12.29 6.27 -15.58
CA GLY A 63 13.65 6.66 -15.23
C GLY A 63 14.62 5.48 -15.27
N GLY A 64 14.26 4.37 -14.62
CA GLY A 64 15.10 3.18 -14.53
C GLY A 64 15.34 2.50 -15.89
N ILE A 65 14.27 2.13 -16.58
CA ILE A 65 14.37 1.44 -17.88
C ILE A 65 14.88 2.41 -18.95
N GLY A 66 14.50 3.69 -18.90
CA GLY A 66 14.96 4.72 -19.81
C GLY A 66 16.47 4.93 -19.76
N GLY A 67 17.10 4.80 -18.58
CA GLY A 67 18.55 4.82 -18.42
C GLY A 67 19.24 3.64 -19.11
N ILE A 68 18.60 2.46 -19.12
CA ILE A 68 19.14 1.25 -19.77
C ILE A 68 18.87 1.27 -21.29
N ALA A 69 17.72 1.75 -21.72
CA ALA A 69 17.27 1.76 -23.10
C ALA A 69 16.81 3.15 -23.59
N PRO A 70 17.71 4.15 -23.67
CA PRO A 70 17.35 5.54 -23.96
C PRO A 70 16.65 5.73 -25.32
N LYS A 71 16.94 4.87 -26.29
CA LYS A 71 16.32 4.91 -27.63
C LYS A 71 14.84 4.46 -27.63
N ARG A 72 14.37 3.82 -26.55
CA ARG A 72 13.01 3.30 -26.42
C ARG A 72 12.14 4.15 -25.47
N MET A 73 12.59 5.33 -25.08
CA MET A 73 11.91 6.22 -24.14
C MET A 73 10.49 6.58 -24.59
N GLY A 74 10.29 6.84 -25.88
CA GLY A 74 8.96 7.13 -26.44
C GLY A 74 7.98 5.96 -26.31
N ASP A 75 8.45 4.73 -26.54
CA ASP A 75 7.64 3.52 -26.36
C ASP A 75 7.31 3.31 -24.89
N LEU A 76 8.28 3.48 -24.00
CA LEU A 76 8.10 3.37 -22.55
C LEU A 76 7.04 4.36 -22.03
N ALA A 77 7.13 5.62 -22.46
CA ALA A 77 6.17 6.64 -22.06
C ALA A 77 4.75 6.31 -22.54
N SER A 78 4.59 5.83 -23.76
CA SER A 78 3.28 5.45 -24.31
C SER A 78 2.68 4.21 -23.65
N LEU A 79 3.51 3.26 -23.24
CA LEU A 79 3.09 2.02 -22.57
C LEU A 79 2.85 2.23 -21.09
N GLY A 80 3.57 3.12 -20.42
CA GLY A 80 3.51 3.32 -18.98
C GLY A 80 2.10 3.62 -18.47
N LEU A 81 1.40 4.56 -19.12
CA LEU A 81 0.03 4.90 -18.73
C LEU A 81 -0.95 3.74 -18.98
N ARG A 82 -0.79 3.02 -20.11
CA ARG A 82 -1.64 1.86 -20.43
C ARG A 82 -1.41 0.72 -19.45
N ALA A 83 -0.14 0.48 -19.06
CA ALA A 83 0.21 -0.50 -18.06
C ALA A 83 -0.36 -0.15 -16.69
N MET A 84 -0.34 1.13 -16.29
CA MET A 84 -0.95 1.60 -15.05
C MET A 84 -2.47 1.33 -15.02
N ILE A 85 -3.17 1.67 -16.10
CA ILE A 85 -4.63 1.40 -16.20
C ILE A 85 -4.90 -0.11 -16.15
N GLY A 86 -4.15 -0.91 -16.92
CA GLY A 86 -4.29 -2.36 -16.91
C GLY A 86 -4.03 -2.97 -15.54
N GLY A 87 -2.99 -2.52 -14.84
CA GLY A 87 -2.66 -2.94 -13.47
C GLY A 87 -3.74 -2.57 -12.46
N THR A 88 -4.31 -1.37 -12.58
CA THR A 88 -5.44 -0.94 -11.73
C THR A 88 -6.66 -1.82 -11.93
N LEU A 89 -7.03 -2.11 -13.19
CA LEU A 89 -8.14 -3.01 -13.49
C LEU A 89 -7.90 -4.42 -12.96
N ALA A 90 -6.68 -4.95 -13.07
CA ALA A 90 -6.32 -6.25 -12.52
C ALA A 90 -6.49 -6.29 -10.99
N ALA A 91 -6.06 -5.25 -10.28
CA ALA A 91 -6.25 -5.12 -8.84
C ALA A 91 -7.75 -5.09 -8.47
N PHE A 92 -8.57 -4.38 -9.23
CA PHE A 92 -10.03 -4.35 -9.01
C PHE A 92 -10.69 -5.69 -9.28
N MET A 93 -10.24 -6.43 -10.28
CA MET A 93 -10.72 -7.80 -10.52
C MET A 93 -10.40 -8.72 -9.33
N THR A 94 -9.19 -8.64 -8.78
CA THR A 94 -8.80 -9.40 -7.59
C THR A 94 -9.66 -9.01 -6.39
N ALA A 95 -9.88 -7.73 -6.16
CA ALA A 95 -10.76 -7.23 -5.10
C ALA A 95 -12.22 -7.71 -5.26
N THR A 96 -12.72 -7.75 -6.51
CA THR A 96 -14.06 -8.27 -6.82
C THR A 96 -14.19 -9.75 -6.49
N VAL A 97 -13.20 -10.55 -6.88
CA VAL A 97 -13.16 -11.99 -6.55
C VAL A 97 -13.14 -12.18 -5.04
N ALA A 98 -12.28 -11.46 -4.32
CA ALA A 98 -12.24 -11.50 -2.86
C ALA A 98 -13.60 -11.12 -2.26
N GLY A 99 -14.24 -10.07 -2.76
CA GLY A 99 -15.56 -9.62 -2.30
C GLY A 99 -16.68 -10.63 -2.53
N VAL A 100 -16.60 -11.42 -3.62
CA VAL A 100 -17.55 -12.51 -3.90
C VAL A 100 -17.31 -13.72 -3.01
N MET A 101 -16.02 -14.05 -2.75
CA MET A 101 -15.66 -15.18 -1.88
C MET A 101 -15.93 -14.92 -0.39
N LEU A 102 -15.99 -13.66 0.02
CA LEU A 102 -16.39 -13.25 1.35
C LEU A 102 -17.92 -13.24 1.46
N ASP A 103 -18.54 -14.42 1.39
CA ASP A 103 -19.97 -14.53 1.67
C ASP A 103 -20.24 -14.16 3.13
N GLY A 104 -21.30 -13.37 3.37
CA GLY A 104 -21.56 -12.72 4.65
C GLY A 104 -21.82 -13.67 5.85
N SER A 105 -21.77 -14.98 5.65
CA SER A 105 -21.97 -15.98 6.70
C SER A 105 -20.70 -16.66 7.20
N SER A 106 -19.56 -16.58 6.49
CA SER A 106 -18.35 -17.33 6.82
C SER A 106 -17.23 -16.52 7.47
N VAL A 107 -17.43 -15.23 7.64
CA VAL A 107 -16.48 -14.36 8.35
C VAL A 107 -16.91 -14.23 9.80
N THR A 108 -17.08 -15.37 10.47
CA THR A 108 -17.23 -15.42 11.93
C THR A 108 -15.99 -14.83 12.60
N ASP A 109 -16.19 -14.12 13.68
CA ASP A 109 -15.29 -13.31 14.52
C ASP A 109 -13.94 -13.95 14.95
N THR A 110 -13.51 -15.04 14.37
CA THR A 110 -12.41 -15.87 14.90
C THR A 110 -11.02 -15.52 14.37
N ALA A 111 -10.86 -14.57 13.46
CA ALA A 111 -9.56 -14.45 12.76
C ALA A 111 -8.80 -13.13 12.93
N ILE A 112 -9.24 -12.23 13.78
CA ILE A 112 -8.36 -11.13 14.25
C ILE A 112 -8.51 -11.08 15.79
N SER A 113 -8.05 -12.13 16.44
CA SER A 113 -7.57 -12.01 17.81
C SER A 113 -6.34 -11.09 17.73
N SER A 114 -6.31 -10.08 18.58
CA SER A 114 -5.15 -9.18 18.75
C SER A 114 -3.84 -9.94 19.03
N ASP A 115 -3.94 -11.24 19.35
CA ASP A 115 -2.82 -12.14 19.64
C ASP A 115 -2.13 -12.70 18.37
N ALA A 116 -2.70 -12.49 17.18
CA ALA A 116 -2.15 -13.02 15.93
C ALA A 116 -1.30 -12.01 15.12
N MET A 117 -1.31 -10.75 15.50
CA MET A 117 -0.32 -9.79 14.96
C MET A 117 0.94 -9.88 15.82
N PRO A 118 2.08 -10.33 15.26
CA PRO A 118 3.34 -10.10 15.92
C PRO A 118 3.46 -8.59 16.14
N ALA A 119 3.69 -8.19 17.39
CA ALA A 119 4.00 -6.79 17.69
C ALA A 119 5.08 -6.35 16.70
N ILE A 120 4.77 -5.37 15.87
CA ILE A 120 5.80 -4.70 15.08
C ILE A 120 6.67 -4.05 16.12
N GLU A 121 7.78 -4.71 16.43
CA GLU A 121 8.79 -4.20 17.35
C GLU A 121 9.18 -2.82 16.82
N ALA A 122 8.94 -1.78 17.59
CA ALA A 122 9.31 -0.43 17.22
C ALA A 122 10.77 -0.44 16.77
N PRO A 123 11.15 0.30 15.71
CA PRO A 123 12.53 0.36 15.27
C PRO A 123 13.41 0.66 16.48
N ALA A 124 14.44 -0.17 16.68
CA ALA A 124 15.38 0.03 17.76
C ALA A 124 15.84 1.49 17.78
N GLU A 125 15.76 2.09 18.94
CA GLU A 125 16.21 3.47 19.17
C GLU A 125 17.59 3.66 18.54
N PRO A 126 17.85 4.73 17.78
CA PRO A 126 19.13 4.90 17.11
C PRO A 126 20.23 4.85 18.16
N ALA A 127 21.22 3.97 17.93
CA ALA A 127 22.36 3.79 18.82
C ALA A 127 22.94 5.16 19.16
N GLU A 128 23.17 5.39 20.46
CA GLU A 128 23.80 6.63 20.94
C GLU A 128 25.10 6.88 20.16
N PRO A 129 25.39 8.13 19.79
CA PRO A 129 26.62 8.46 19.08
C PRO A 129 27.82 8.01 19.92
N VAL A 130 28.68 7.21 19.29
CA VAL A 130 29.93 6.76 19.90
C VAL A 130 30.66 7.99 20.42
N ARG A 131 30.77 8.07 21.74
CA ARG A 131 31.53 9.14 22.44
C ARG A 131 32.99 8.88 22.14
N ASN A 132 33.59 9.68 21.26
CA ASN A 132 35.03 9.65 21.02
C ASN A 132 35.75 9.99 22.33
N GLU A 133 36.40 9.00 22.94
CA GLU A 133 37.34 9.24 24.03
C GLU A 133 38.55 9.98 23.45
N PRO A 134 39.05 11.03 24.12
CA PRO A 134 40.24 11.72 23.66
C PRO A 134 41.45 10.77 23.74
N GLU A 135 42.23 10.73 22.64
CA GLU A 135 43.50 9.99 22.61
C GLU A 135 44.45 10.56 23.71
N PRO A 136 45.19 9.69 24.42
CA PRO A 136 46.19 10.16 25.36
C PRO A 136 47.32 10.88 24.62
N GLU A 137 47.54 12.13 24.98
CA GLU A 137 48.74 12.91 24.55
C GLU A 137 50.00 12.27 25.11
N GLU A 138 50.93 11.84 24.20
CA GLU A 138 52.35 11.53 24.54
C GLU A 138 53.22 12.78 24.57
#